data_bcb864ebd9907d558c33a2d0d1749ef2
#
_entry.id   bcb864ebd9907d558c33a2d0d1749ef2
#
_cell.length_a   1.000
_cell.length_b   1.000
_cell.length_c   1.000
_cell.angle_alpha   90.00
_cell.angle_beta   90.00
_cell.angle_gamma   90.00
#
_symmetry.space_group_name_H-M   'P 1'
#
loop_
_entity.id
_entity.type
_entity.pdbx_description
1 polymer ?
#
loop_
_entity_poly.entity_id
_entity_poly.type
_entity_poly.pdbx_seq_one_letter_code
_entity_poly.pdbx_strand_id
1 'polypeptide(L)'
;MKKLNHIALLLSITILAMACNPKEQQKAGHTQHDHGSPTNEPSHKTNPGLKADAPGSVVLKDPDLDALHQQYQLLTKALVVEDVKSVKTAALAIEAGARAIKGTGSMATAAAKISSTSDLKTQRMAFSTLNEAFIALLKDSDLDRGKLYVAHCPMALDDQGASWVSYTREIRNPYFGDRMLTCGSITETL
;
A
#
# COMPACT_ATOMS: atom_id res chain seq x y z
N MET A 1 -39.08 23.27 32.21
CA MET A 1 -40.24 23.72 31.38
C MET A 1 -39.68 24.34 30.07
N LYS A 2 -40.31 23.98 28.93
CA LYS A 2 -40.09 24.48 27.55
C LYS A 2 -38.90 23.82 26.78
N LYS A 3 -39.06 23.31 25.57
CA LYS A 3 -40.17 22.80 24.75
C LYS A 3 -39.48 21.99 23.65
N LEU A 4 -40.01 20.83 23.41
CA LEU A 4 -39.74 19.91 22.29
C LEU A 4 -40.07 20.60 20.96
N ASN A 5 -39.19 20.57 19.99
CA ASN A 5 -39.51 20.87 18.59
C ASN A 5 -39.09 19.73 17.70
N HIS A 6 -40.09 18.93 17.33
CA HIS A 6 -40.03 17.98 16.23
C HIS A 6 -40.18 18.76 14.90
N ILE A 7 -39.22 18.60 14.00
CA ILE A 7 -39.42 18.90 12.57
C ILE A 7 -39.19 17.61 11.80
N ALA A 8 -40.32 17.00 11.44
CA ALA A 8 -40.35 15.93 10.43
C ALA A 8 -40.22 16.55 9.06
N LEU A 9 -39.18 16.14 8.28
CA LEU A 9 -39.04 16.48 6.90
C LEU A 9 -39.20 15.23 6.06
N LEU A 10 -40.31 15.18 5.34
CA LEU A 10 -40.69 14.11 4.40
C LEU A 10 -39.75 14.09 3.18
N LEU A 11 -39.18 12.92 2.94
CA LEU A 11 -38.34 12.63 1.76
C LEU A 11 -39.26 12.24 0.60
N SER A 12 -39.29 13.02 -0.46
CA SER A 12 -39.90 12.65 -1.74
C SER A 12 -38.89 11.92 -2.58
N ILE A 13 -39.16 10.65 -2.85
CA ILE A 13 -38.38 9.81 -3.77
C ILE A 13 -39.01 9.98 -5.16
N THR A 14 -38.28 10.57 -6.11
CA THR A 14 -38.62 10.55 -7.53
C THR A 14 -37.72 9.52 -8.23
N ILE A 15 -38.33 8.43 -8.62
CA ILE A 15 -37.75 7.40 -9.48
C ILE A 15 -37.92 7.86 -10.93
N LEU A 16 -36.84 8.08 -11.66
CA LEU A 16 -36.85 8.33 -13.09
C LEU A 16 -36.32 7.09 -13.81
N ALA A 17 -37.23 6.31 -14.32
CA ALA A 17 -36.94 5.21 -15.25
C ALA A 17 -36.72 5.76 -16.65
N MET A 18 -35.57 5.51 -17.27
CA MET A 18 -35.38 5.71 -18.69
C MET A 18 -35.13 4.38 -19.37
N ALA A 19 -36.05 4.09 -20.27
CA ALA A 19 -36.18 2.89 -21.07
C ALA A 19 -35.11 2.80 -22.16
N CYS A 20 -34.69 1.56 -22.40
CA CYS A 20 -33.97 1.11 -23.60
C CYS A 20 -34.78 1.25 -24.87
N ASN A 21 -34.10 1.56 -25.98
CA ASN A 21 -34.62 1.18 -27.30
C ASN A 21 -33.45 0.80 -28.22
N PRO A 22 -33.48 -0.36 -28.86
CA PRO A 22 -32.53 -0.80 -29.87
C PRO A 22 -33.12 -0.72 -31.27
N LYS A 23 -32.36 -0.28 -32.26
CA LYS A 23 -32.56 -0.53 -33.72
C LYS A 23 -31.21 -0.25 -34.39
N GLU A 24 -30.74 -1.10 -35.15
CA GLU A 24 -30.95 -1.99 -36.30
C GLU A 24 -29.95 -1.66 -37.42
N GLN A 25 -29.21 -2.68 -37.81
CA GLN A 25 -28.86 -3.21 -39.13
C GLN A 25 -28.19 -2.32 -40.20
N GLN A 26 -27.07 -2.81 -40.74
CA GLN A 26 -26.85 -3.37 -42.09
C GLN A 26 -25.38 -3.70 -42.30
N LYS A 27 -24.94 -4.93 -42.50
CA LYS A 27 -24.88 -5.87 -43.62
C LYS A 27 -23.90 -5.47 -44.76
N ALA A 28 -22.91 -6.27 -44.96
CA ALA A 28 -22.32 -7.00 -46.08
C ALA A 28 -20.77 -6.85 -46.05
N GLY A 29 -20.03 -7.95 -46.18
CA GLY A 29 -19.75 -8.95 -47.11
C GLY A 29 -18.45 -9.68 -46.76
N HIS A 30 -18.56 -10.94 -46.67
CA HIS A 30 -17.86 -12.06 -47.23
C HIS A 30 -16.36 -12.01 -47.45
N THR A 31 -15.62 -12.87 -46.72
CA THR A 31 -14.79 -13.94 -47.31
C THR A 31 -14.38 -14.97 -46.23
N GLN A 32 -14.64 -16.21 -46.56
CA GLN A 32 -14.34 -17.44 -45.85
C GLN A 32 -12.84 -17.72 -45.86
N HIS A 33 -12.26 -18.13 -44.72
CA HIS A 33 -11.24 -19.19 -44.65
C HIS A 33 -11.47 -19.99 -43.38
N ASP A 34 -11.85 -21.23 -43.63
CA ASP A 34 -12.02 -22.35 -42.74
C ASP A 34 -10.64 -22.81 -42.23
N HIS A 35 -10.50 -23.04 -40.91
CA HIS A 35 -9.69 -24.09 -40.32
C HIS A 35 -9.91 -24.21 -38.80
N GLY A 36 -10.59 -25.31 -38.42
CA GLY A 36 -10.21 -26.12 -37.28
C GLY A 36 -10.43 -25.53 -35.88
N SER A 37 -11.58 -25.92 -35.29
CA SER A 37 -11.72 -25.96 -33.80
C SER A 37 -10.71 -26.91 -33.18
N PRO A 38 -10.24 -26.61 -31.95
CA PRO A 38 -10.75 -27.36 -30.83
C PRO A 38 -11.18 -26.47 -29.65
N THR A 39 -12.30 -26.85 -29.09
CA THR A 39 -12.85 -26.53 -27.81
C THR A 39 -11.78 -26.42 -26.71
N ASN A 40 -11.66 -25.23 -26.09
CA ASN A 40 -11.07 -25.11 -24.75
C ASN A 40 -11.96 -24.22 -23.90
N GLU A 41 -12.74 -24.89 -23.06
CA GLU A 41 -13.39 -24.38 -21.88
C GLU A 41 -12.40 -23.56 -21.04
N PRO A 42 -12.73 -22.36 -20.53
CA PRO A 42 -11.88 -21.70 -19.55
C PRO A 42 -12.03 -22.42 -18.21
N SER A 43 -11.17 -23.39 -17.99
CA SER A 43 -10.92 -23.95 -16.67
C SER A 43 -10.48 -22.82 -15.75
N HIS A 44 -11.31 -22.49 -14.79
CA HIS A 44 -11.01 -21.64 -13.65
C HIS A 44 -9.92 -22.32 -12.83
N LYS A 45 -8.67 -22.15 -13.25
CA LYS A 45 -7.52 -22.51 -12.41
C LYS A 45 -7.42 -21.46 -11.30
N THR A 46 -7.97 -21.81 -10.13
CA THR A 46 -7.55 -21.30 -8.85
C THR A 46 -6.02 -21.25 -8.84
N ASN A 47 -5.49 -20.05 -8.75
CA ASN A 47 -4.06 -19.80 -8.67
C ASN A 47 -3.57 -20.32 -7.31
N PRO A 48 -2.84 -21.44 -7.24
CA PRO A 48 -2.27 -21.90 -5.98
C PRO A 48 -1.00 -21.08 -5.73
N GLY A 49 -1.08 -20.18 -4.73
CA GLY A 49 0.09 -19.69 -4.03
C GLY A 49 1.05 -18.87 -4.88
N LEU A 50 1.13 -17.58 -4.66
CA LEU A 50 2.35 -16.82 -4.90
C LEU A 50 3.50 -17.64 -4.30
N LYS A 51 4.33 -18.23 -5.16
CA LYS A 51 5.52 -18.94 -4.71
C LYS A 51 6.42 -17.96 -3.97
N ALA A 52 6.54 -18.15 -2.68
CA ALA A 52 7.40 -17.41 -1.77
C ALA A 52 8.91 -17.64 -2.02
N ASP A 53 9.33 -18.01 -3.23
CA ASP A 53 10.68 -18.45 -3.54
C ASP A 53 11.43 -17.54 -4.51
N ALA A 54 11.01 -16.28 -4.65
CA ALA A 54 11.84 -15.30 -5.37
C ALA A 54 13.14 -15.05 -4.54
N PRO A 55 14.33 -15.07 -5.16
CA PRO A 55 15.56 -14.70 -4.47
C PRO A 55 15.41 -13.30 -3.88
N GLY A 56 15.49 -13.17 -2.54
CA GLY A 56 15.35 -11.90 -1.82
C GLY A 56 13.99 -11.65 -1.17
N SER A 57 13.05 -12.62 -1.16
CA SER A 57 11.82 -12.47 -0.38
C SER A 57 12.13 -12.54 1.11
N VAL A 58 11.71 -11.53 1.86
CA VAL A 58 11.75 -11.52 3.33
C VAL A 58 10.43 -12.06 3.84
N VAL A 59 10.47 -12.91 4.84
CA VAL A 59 9.32 -13.48 5.54
C VAL A 59 9.58 -13.40 7.03
N LEU A 60 8.63 -12.85 7.78
CA LEU A 60 8.67 -12.84 9.24
C LEU A 60 7.92 -14.06 9.78
N LYS A 61 8.36 -14.59 10.94
CA LYS A 61 7.71 -15.74 11.56
C LYS A 61 6.30 -15.44 12.05
N ASP A 62 6.08 -14.23 12.55
CA ASP A 62 4.76 -13.76 12.96
C ASP A 62 3.94 -13.36 11.72
N PRO A 63 2.80 -14.01 11.44
CA PRO A 63 2.03 -13.76 10.23
C PRO A 63 1.39 -12.37 10.18
N ASP A 64 1.02 -11.79 11.32
CA ASP A 64 0.43 -10.45 11.39
C ASP A 64 1.51 -9.40 11.11
N LEU A 65 2.70 -9.62 11.65
CA LEU A 65 3.85 -8.76 11.38
C LEU A 65 4.35 -8.93 9.94
N ASP A 66 4.29 -10.12 9.36
CA ASP A 66 4.63 -10.35 7.96
C ASP A 66 3.66 -9.63 7.01
N ALA A 67 2.36 -9.68 7.30
CA ALA A 67 1.37 -8.92 6.56
C ALA A 67 1.60 -7.39 6.65
N LEU A 68 1.91 -6.90 7.84
CA LEU A 68 2.22 -5.48 8.08
C LEU A 68 3.48 -5.04 7.32
N HIS A 69 4.52 -5.85 7.35
CA HIS A 69 5.77 -5.65 6.64
C HIS A 69 5.58 -5.54 5.11
N GLN A 70 4.71 -6.36 4.52
CA GLN A 70 4.38 -6.26 3.10
C GLN A 70 3.73 -4.91 2.75
N GLN A 71 2.83 -4.39 3.60
CA GLN A 71 2.24 -3.06 3.40
C GLN A 71 3.28 -1.93 3.57
N TYR A 72 4.21 -2.10 4.49
CA TYR A 72 5.33 -1.18 4.64
C TYR A 72 6.21 -1.13 3.37
N GLN A 73 6.48 -2.26 2.72
CA GLN A 73 7.17 -2.28 1.43
C GLN A 73 6.45 -1.46 0.36
N LEU A 74 5.12 -1.60 0.28
CA LEU A 74 4.31 -0.83 -0.67
C LEU A 74 4.37 0.67 -0.37
N LEU A 75 4.28 1.06 0.91
CA LEU A 75 4.39 2.44 1.34
C LEU A 75 5.75 3.05 0.95
N THR A 76 6.84 2.35 1.26
CA THR A 76 8.19 2.81 0.94
C THR A 76 8.40 2.99 -0.57
N LYS A 77 7.97 2.01 -1.38
CA LYS A 77 8.02 2.09 -2.84
C LYS A 77 7.22 3.29 -3.37
N ALA A 78 6.01 3.51 -2.84
CA ALA A 78 5.15 4.61 -3.26
C ALA A 78 5.77 5.98 -2.91
N LEU A 79 6.41 6.13 -1.75
CA LEU A 79 7.13 7.34 -1.35
C LEU A 79 8.35 7.62 -2.24
N VAL A 80 9.06 6.57 -2.67
CA VAL A 80 10.20 6.69 -3.61
C VAL A 80 9.75 7.26 -4.95
N VAL A 81 8.63 6.79 -5.49
CA VAL A 81 8.11 7.25 -6.79
C VAL A 81 7.09 8.39 -6.68
N GLU A 82 6.91 8.93 -5.48
CA GLU A 82 6.01 10.05 -5.16
C GLU A 82 4.53 9.83 -5.56
N ASP A 83 4.08 8.57 -5.58
CA ASP A 83 2.68 8.21 -5.83
C ASP A 83 1.82 8.39 -4.57
N VAL A 84 1.30 9.60 -4.38
CA VAL A 84 0.49 10.01 -3.23
C VAL A 84 -0.72 9.09 -3.02
N LYS A 85 -1.35 8.60 -4.09
CA LYS A 85 -2.51 7.71 -3.98
C LYS A 85 -2.10 6.37 -3.37
N SER A 86 -1.05 5.76 -3.87
CA SER A 86 -0.51 4.51 -3.35
C SER A 86 0.05 4.68 -1.93
N VAL A 87 0.69 5.83 -1.61
CA VAL A 87 1.11 6.17 -0.24
C VAL A 87 -0.07 6.12 0.72
N LYS A 88 -1.18 6.78 0.40
CA LYS A 88 -2.38 6.79 1.26
C LYS A 88 -2.99 5.40 1.42
N THR A 89 -3.07 4.63 0.35
CA THR A 89 -3.64 3.28 0.38
C THR A 89 -2.80 2.34 1.27
N ALA A 90 -1.49 2.33 1.10
CA ALA A 90 -0.60 1.52 1.91
C ALA A 90 -0.61 1.96 3.39
N ALA A 91 -0.65 3.28 3.65
CA ALA A 91 -0.73 3.81 5.01
C ALA A 91 -2.03 3.41 5.72
N LEU A 92 -3.19 3.39 5.04
CA LEU A 92 -4.46 2.89 5.62
C LEU A 92 -4.35 1.40 5.99
N ALA A 93 -3.72 0.59 5.14
CA ALA A 93 -3.52 -0.83 5.44
C ALA A 93 -2.58 -1.04 6.63
N ILE A 94 -1.51 -0.23 6.75
CA ILE A 94 -0.61 -0.25 7.90
C ILE A 94 -1.34 0.19 9.17
N GLU A 95 -2.16 1.23 9.12
CA GLU A 95 -2.96 1.69 10.27
C GLU A 95 -3.85 0.54 10.78
N ALA A 96 -4.56 -0.13 9.88
CA ALA A 96 -5.45 -1.24 10.24
C ALA A 96 -4.66 -2.42 10.84
N GLY A 97 -3.57 -2.86 10.20
CA GLY A 97 -2.73 -3.94 10.70
C GLY A 97 -2.05 -3.62 12.03
N ALA A 98 -1.51 -2.40 12.16
CA ALA A 98 -0.87 -1.97 13.39
C ALA A 98 -1.84 -1.88 14.58
N ARG A 99 -3.11 -1.58 14.38
CA ARG A 99 -4.12 -1.60 15.46
C ARG A 99 -4.39 -3.00 16.02
N ALA A 100 -4.14 -4.05 15.23
CA ALA A 100 -4.34 -5.43 15.63
C ALA A 100 -3.16 -5.99 16.44
N ILE A 101 -1.96 -5.41 16.31
CA ILE A 101 -0.74 -5.86 16.97
C ILE A 101 -0.54 -5.06 18.28
N LYS A 102 -0.29 -5.75 19.38
CA LYS A 102 -0.03 -5.10 20.67
C LYS A 102 1.29 -4.31 20.64
N GLY A 103 1.26 -3.09 21.14
CA GLY A 103 2.47 -2.24 21.24
C GLY A 103 2.76 -1.34 20.04
N THR A 104 1.97 -1.43 18.96
CA THR A 104 2.17 -0.68 17.71
C THR A 104 1.30 0.58 17.57
N GLY A 105 0.77 1.10 18.68
CA GLY A 105 -0.13 2.27 18.66
C GLY A 105 0.51 3.54 18.05
N SER A 106 1.81 3.78 18.27
CA SER A 106 2.55 4.89 17.65
C SER A 106 2.63 4.73 16.13
N MET A 107 2.87 3.51 15.64
CA MET A 107 2.87 3.18 14.21
C MET A 107 1.50 3.41 13.58
N ALA A 108 0.41 2.95 14.23
CA ALA A 108 -0.96 3.19 13.77
C ALA A 108 -1.28 4.69 13.67
N THR A 109 -0.87 5.48 14.68
CA THR A 109 -1.05 6.93 14.68
C THR A 109 -0.27 7.62 13.56
N ALA A 110 0.98 7.22 13.34
CA ALA A 110 1.80 7.75 12.25
C ALA A 110 1.22 7.39 10.87
N ALA A 111 0.76 6.16 10.69
CA ALA A 111 0.11 5.71 9.46
C ALA A 111 -1.20 6.47 9.17
N ALA A 112 -2.02 6.74 10.19
CA ALA A 112 -3.22 7.58 10.08
C ALA A 112 -2.85 9.00 9.62
N LYS A 113 -1.76 9.57 10.13
CA LYS A 113 -1.28 10.90 9.72
C LYS A 113 -0.83 10.90 8.25
N ILE A 114 -0.14 9.85 7.78
CA ILE A 114 0.26 9.70 6.37
C ILE A 114 -0.97 9.64 5.47
N SER A 115 -1.97 8.83 5.81
CA SER A 115 -3.17 8.65 4.97
C SER A 115 -4.08 9.87 4.93
N SER A 116 -4.07 10.73 5.97
CA SER A 116 -4.95 11.90 6.09
C SER A 116 -4.55 13.09 5.21
N THR A 117 -3.33 13.13 4.67
CA THR A 117 -2.81 14.25 3.87
C THR A 117 -2.39 13.81 2.46
N SER A 118 -2.31 14.76 1.54
CA SER A 118 -1.70 14.58 0.21
C SER A 118 -0.38 15.36 0.07
N ASP A 119 0.07 16.03 1.13
CA ASP A 119 1.34 16.73 1.16
C ASP A 119 2.49 15.76 1.46
N LEU A 120 3.37 15.54 0.48
CA LEU A 120 4.51 14.61 0.59
C LEU A 120 5.47 14.96 1.72
N LYS A 121 5.68 16.25 2.02
CA LYS A 121 6.55 16.64 3.13
C LYS A 121 5.98 16.16 4.46
N THR A 122 4.70 16.39 4.70
CA THR A 122 4.00 15.92 5.89
C THR A 122 3.94 14.39 5.96
N GLN A 123 3.72 13.71 4.82
CA GLN A 123 3.75 12.25 4.74
C GLN A 123 5.13 11.69 5.14
N ARG A 124 6.23 12.26 4.63
CA ARG A 124 7.60 11.87 4.93
C ARG A 124 7.99 12.12 6.40
N MET A 125 7.53 13.23 6.98
CA MET A 125 7.72 13.47 8.42
C MET A 125 7.01 12.40 9.28
N ALA A 126 5.76 12.09 8.98
CA ALA A 126 5.02 11.03 9.68
C ALA A 126 5.61 9.63 9.42
N PHE A 127 6.16 9.40 8.22
CA PHE A 127 6.86 8.18 7.87
C PHE A 127 8.13 7.96 8.70
N SER A 128 8.85 9.02 9.09
CA SER A 128 9.99 8.89 10.02
C SER A 128 9.54 8.35 11.38
N THR A 129 8.46 8.88 11.95
CA THR A 129 7.90 8.37 13.21
C THR A 129 7.43 6.91 13.08
N LEU A 130 6.83 6.54 11.93
CA LEU A 130 6.45 5.17 11.65
C LEU A 130 7.67 4.25 11.63
N ASN A 131 8.77 4.68 10.99
CA ASN A 131 10.00 3.90 10.90
C ASN A 131 10.66 3.65 12.25
N GLU A 132 10.71 4.62 13.14
CA GLU A 132 11.25 4.43 14.49
C GLU A 132 10.54 3.28 15.21
N ALA A 133 9.21 3.27 15.17
CA ALA A 133 8.41 2.21 15.79
C ALA A 133 8.57 0.87 15.05
N PHE A 134 8.64 0.88 13.71
CA PHE A 134 8.75 -0.35 12.92
C PHE A 134 10.13 -1.00 13.05
N ILE A 135 11.21 -0.21 13.04
CA ILE A 135 12.57 -0.72 13.25
C ILE A 135 12.70 -1.34 14.65
N ALA A 136 12.15 -0.70 15.68
CA ALA A 136 12.16 -1.26 17.03
C ALA A 136 11.41 -2.60 17.08
N LEU A 137 10.22 -2.69 16.48
CA LEU A 137 9.44 -3.92 16.40
C LEU A 137 10.17 -5.04 15.66
N LEU A 138 10.86 -4.73 14.56
CA LEU A 138 11.62 -5.71 13.78
C LEU A 138 12.84 -6.24 14.52
N LYS A 139 13.50 -5.43 15.37
CA LYS A 139 14.63 -5.87 16.21
C LYS A 139 14.23 -6.90 17.26
N ASP A 140 12.98 -6.84 17.71
CA ASP A 140 12.41 -7.78 18.68
C ASP A 140 11.71 -8.98 18.00
N SER A 141 11.76 -9.08 16.67
CA SER A 141 11.09 -10.11 15.90
C SER A 141 12.07 -11.07 15.23
N ASP A 142 11.57 -12.27 14.90
CA ASP A 142 12.32 -13.29 14.17
C ASP A 142 11.99 -13.27 12.68
N LEU A 143 13.03 -13.35 11.84
CA LEU A 143 12.90 -13.65 10.42
C LEU A 143 12.83 -15.16 10.20
N ASP A 144 11.90 -15.62 9.37
CA ASP A 144 11.87 -17.00 8.84
C ASP A 144 12.83 -17.10 7.65
N ARG A 145 12.87 -16.05 6.81
CA ARG A 145 13.70 -16.01 5.60
C ARG A 145 14.08 -14.59 5.20
N GLY A 146 15.23 -14.47 4.54
CA GLY A 146 15.73 -13.24 3.97
C GLY A 146 16.55 -12.41 4.95
N LYS A 147 16.75 -11.14 4.62
CA LYS A 147 17.45 -10.14 5.44
C LYS A 147 16.77 -8.80 5.27
N LEU A 148 16.69 -8.06 6.34
CA LEU A 148 16.29 -6.65 6.34
C LEU A 148 17.51 -5.78 6.65
N TYR A 149 17.48 -4.57 6.16
CA TYR A 149 18.54 -3.58 6.37
C TYR A 149 17.94 -2.31 6.93
N VAL A 150 18.59 -1.69 7.89
CA VAL A 150 18.27 -0.32 8.28
C VAL A 150 19.17 0.60 7.46
N ALA A 151 18.56 1.46 6.69
CA ALA A 151 19.22 2.52 5.94
C ALA A 151 19.01 3.86 6.64
N HIS A 152 19.97 4.77 6.53
CA HIS A 152 19.91 6.11 7.10
C HIS A 152 20.44 7.16 6.12
N CYS A 153 19.73 8.27 5.98
CA CYS A 153 20.20 9.45 5.25
C CYS A 153 20.28 10.66 6.22
N PRO A 154 21.48 11.24 6.45
CA PRO A 154 21.62 12.35 7.39
C PRO A 154 20.98 13.65 6.92
N MET A 155 20.77 13.79 5.61
CA MET A 155 20.18 14.99 5.00
C MET A 155 18.64 14.95 4.95
N ALA A 156 18.02 13.84 5.33
CA ALA A 156 16.56 13.72 5.33
C ALA A 156 15.93 14.69 6.33
N LEU A 157 14.71 15.18 6.03
CA LEU A 157 13.91 16.02 6.90
C LEU A 157 14.65 17.33 7.34
N ASP A 158 15.16 18.07 6.36
CA ASP A 158 15.86 19.31 6.59
C ASP A 158 17.09 19.09 7.53
N ASP A 159 17.95 18.12 7.16
CA ASP A 159 19.21 17.74 7.86
C ASP A 159 19.05 17.18 9.29
N GLN A 160 17.82 16.79 9.68
CA GLN A 160 17.60 16.09 10.95
C GLN A 160 18.02 14.62 10.88
N GLY A 161 18.14 14.09 9.69
CA GLY A 161 18.38 12.69 9.43
C GLY A 161 17.12 11.82 9.61
N ALA A 162 17.03 10.74 8.85
CA ALA A 162 15.98 9.76 9.02
C ALA A 162 16.41 8.38 8.53
N SER A 163 15.84 7.35 9.17
CA SER A 163 16.08 5.95 8.85
C SER A 163 14.85 5.31 8.19
N TRP A 164 15.06 4.21 7.48
CA TRP A 164 14.00 3.36 6.94
C TRP A 164 14.46 1.91 6.82
N VAL A 165 13.52 1.00 6.68
CA VAL A 165 13.80 -0.42 6.41
C VAL A 165 13.92 -0.65 4.91
N SER A 166 15.05 -1.23 4.48
CA SER A 166 15.31 -1.64 3.10
C SER A 166 15.37 -3.15 2.99
N TYR A 167 14.93 -3.65 1.85
CA TYR A 167 14.90 -5.09 1.49
C TYR A 167 16.10 -5.50 0.65
N THR A 168 16.89 -4.53 0.25
CA THR A 168 18.13 -4.71 -0.53
C THR A 168 19.21 -3.79 0.02
N ARG A 169 20.45 -4.07 -0.34
CA ARG A 169 21.56 -3.16 -0.01
C ARG A 169 21.60 -1.93 -0.91
N GLU A 170 20.84 -1.92 -1.99
CA GLU A 170 20.69 -0.74 -2.84
C GLU A 170 19.88 0.33 -2.12
N ILE A 171 20.42 1.53 -2.05
CA ILE A 171 19.74 2.67 -1.44
C ILE A 171 18.72 3.24 -2.42
N ARG A 172 17.46 3.28 -1.96
CA ARG A 172 16.34 3.96 -2.63
C ARG A 172 15.61 4.80 -1.59
N ASN A 173 15.98 6.07 -1.54
CA ASN A 173 15.61 6.97 -0.46
C ASN A 173 14.13 7.43 -0.57
N PRO A 174 13.23 7.05 0.38
CA PRO A 174 11.83 7.45 0.36
C PRO A 174 11.59 8.91 0.78
N TYR A 175 12.57 9.57 1.39
CA TYR A 175 12.45 10.95 1.86
C TYR A 175 12.71 11.98 0.76
N PHE A 176 13.41 11.61 -0.32
CA PHE A 176 13.76 12.52 -1.40
C PHE A 176 13.15 12.13 -2.75
N GLY A 177 12.78 10.86 -2.95
CA GLY A 177 12.39 10.37 -4.27
C GLY A 177 13.52 10.53 -5.29
N ASP A 178 13.18 10.88 -6.53
CA ASP A 178 14.15 10.98 -7.62
C ASP A 178 15.21 12.09 -7.41
N ARG A 179 14.95 13.07 -6.55
CA ARG A 179 15.88 14.19 -6.31
C ARG A 179 17.20 13.76 -5.69
N MET A 180 17.16 12.79 -4.78
CA MET A 180 18.34 12.26 -4.10
C MET A 180 18.14 10.77 -3.77
N LEU A 181 17.82 9.98 -4.78
CA LEU A 181 17.39 8.58 -4.66
C LEU A 181 18.41 7.71 -3.92
N THR A 182 19.71 7.97 -4.11
CA THR A 182 20.80 7.17 -3.55
C THR A 182 21.45 7.79 -2.29
N CYS A 183 20.84 8.87 -1.75
CA CYS A 183 21.35 9.45 -0.50
C CYS A 183 21.08 8.52 0.67
N GLY A 184 22.15 8.18 1.39
CA GLY A 184 22.10 7.33 2.57
C GLY A 184 23.06 6.15 2.52
N SER A 185 23.09 5.38 3.59
CA SER A 185 23.88 4.16 3.71
C SER A 185 23.18 3.15 4.62
N ILE A 186 23.55 1.88 4.47
CA ILE A 186 23.10 0.83 5.39
C ILE A 186 23.87 0.99 6.71
N THR A 187 23.14 1.10 7.81
CA THR A 187 23.68 1.24 9.16
C THR A 187 23.57 -0.06 9.97
N GLU A 188 22.60 -0.92 9.61
CA GLU A 188 22.37 -2.17 10.34
C GLU A 188 21.81 -3.25 9.42
N THR A 189 22.04 -4.51 9.75
CA THR A 189 21.41 -5.69 9.13
C THR A 189 20.64 -6.44 10.22
N LEU A 190 19.35 -6.70 9.95
CA LEU A 190 18.45 -7.45 10.82
C LEU A 190 18.32 -8.89 10.33
#